data_b18fd517790063a1fa05aa8fc28eb967
#
_entry.id   b18fd517790063a1fa05aa8fc28eb967
#
_cell.length_a   1.000
_cell.length_b   1.000
_cell.length_c   1.000
_cell.angle_alpha   90.00
_cell.angle_beta   90.00
_cell.angle_gamma   90.00
#
_symmetry.space_group_name_H-M   'P 1'
#
loop_
_entity.id
_entity.type
_entity.pdbx_description
1 polymer ?
#
loop_
_entity_poly.entity_id
_entity_poly.type
_entity_poly.pdbx_seq_one_letter_code
_entity_poly.pdbx_strand_id
1 'polypeptide(L)'
;MRRAGRLVAGRSGGQVAYPGGKAGGVNRNTVTADTLVDVMDDSVRWLVLVVRVPADPSRHRVAVWRELRRAGAVLLGQGVWAVPDAPVFADGIARTVALAERGDGEVTVLTAAGRDEPDAARLEALFAAEREEEWAEFIADCAKFDAEIDKEIRIAKFTMAELEEEEHSLERLRRWHRDLTARDVFGAPAAAEAGQQLKGCTERLADYTERVFTALHQM
;
A
#
# COMPACT_ATOMS: atom_id res chain seq x y z
N MET A 1 -51.48 -9.02 -34.72
CA MET A 1 -52.76 -8.75 -33.99
C MET A 1 -52.40 -8.39 -32.55
N ARG A 2 -52.53 -7.08 -32.24
CA ARG A 2 -53.32 -6.48 -31.16
C ARG A 2 -52.92 -6.96 -29.73
N ARG A 3 -52.65 -6.15 -28.76
CA ARG A 3 -52.94 -4.72 -28.45
C ARG A 3 -52.06 -4.26 -27.27
N ALA A 4 -51.73 -3.01 -27.36
CA ALA A 4 -51.20 -2.21 -26.23
C ALA A 4 -52.25 -2.03 -25.11
N GLY A 5 -51.79 -1.88 -23.87
CA GLY A 5 -52.60 -1.47 -22.73
C GLY A 5 -51.79 -0.50 -21.86
N ARG A 6 -52.24 0.71 -21.89
CA ARG A 6 -51.72 1.96 -21.31
C ARG A 6 -52.26 2.20 -19.91
N LEU A 7 -51.42 2.75 -19.02
CA LEU A 7 -51.67 3.71 -17.93
C LEU A 7 -52.87 3.47 -16.97
N VAL A 8 -52.62 3.73 -15.67
CA VAL A 8 -53.13 4.95 -14.98
C VAL A 8 -52.46 5.09 -13.63
N ALA A 9 -52.03 6.32 -13.32
CA ALA A 9 -51.58 6.76 -11.99
C ALA A 9 -52.74 6.88 -10.99
N GLY A 10 -52.48 6.55 -9.73
CA GLY A 10 -53.42 6.78 -8.63
C GLY A 10 -52.66 7.17 -7.36
N ARG A 11 -52.72 8.44 -7.02
CA ARG A 11 -52.39 9.00 -5.71
C ARG A 11 -53.39 8.50 -4.69
N SER A 12 -52.92 8.13 -3.49
CA SER A 12 -53.61 8.55 -2.25
C SER A 12 -52.73 8.24 -1.04
N GLY A 13 -52.46 9.28 -0.27
CA GLY A 13 -51.80 9.20 1.03
C GLY A 13 -52.69 8.47 2.04
N GLY A 14 -52.04 7.64 2.82
CA GLY A 14 -52.61 7.02 4.01
C GLY A 14 -51.73 7.40 5.20
N GLN A 15 -52.11 8.46 5.89
CA GLN A 15 -51.52 8.89 7.15
C GLN A 15 -52.13 7.99 8.24
N VAL A 16 -51.36 7.07 8.79
CA VAL A 16 -51.75 6.29 9.95
C VAL A 16 -51.32 7.07 11.20
N ALA A 17 -52.29 7.62 11.90
CA ALA A 17 -52.12 8.28 13.18
C ALA A 17 -52.06 7.23 14.30
N TYR A 18 -51.01 7.25 15.12
CA TYR A 18 -50.90 6.54 16.39
C TYR A 18 -51.24 7.51 17.55
N PRO A 19 -52.05 7.12 18.54
CA PRO A 19 -52.43 8.00 19.65
C PRO A 19 -51.32 8.14 20.69
N GLY A 20 -51.27 9.31 21.28
CA GLY A 20 -50.25 9.86 22.14
C GLY A 20 -49.84 9.05 23.38
N GLY A 21 -48.55 9.11 23.67
CA GLY A 21 -47.94 8.79 24.95
C GLY A 21 -46.98 9.93 25.34
N LYS A 22 -47.09 10.33 26.61
CA LYS A 22 -46.52 11.54 27.22
C LYS A 22 -45.01 11.63 27.16
N ALA A 23 -44.57 12.87 27.11
CA ALA A 23 -43.22 13.43 27.17
C ALA A 23 -42.22 12.75 28.13
N GLY A 24 -41.09 12.35 27.55
CA GLY A 24 -39.80 12.23 28.19
C GLY A 24 -38.77 12.68 27.15
N GLY A 25 -38.12 13.82 27.39
CA GLY A 25 -37.18 14.41 26.46
C GLY A 25 -35.98 13.51 26.24
N VAL A 26 -35.94 12.82 25.12
CA VAL A 26 -34.74 12.22 24.58
C VAL A 26 -34.23 13.17 23.49
N ASN A 27 -33.11 13.81 23.79
CA ASN A 27 -32.38 14.62 22.84
C ASN A 27 -31.95 13.70 21.68
N ARG A 28 -32.74 13.65 20.63
CA ARG A 28 -32.37 13.00 19.40
C ARG A 28 -31.38 13.91 18.71
N ASN A 29 -30.08 13.68 18.92
CA ASN A 29 -29.05 14.18 18.00
C ASN A 29 -29.42 13.64 16.62
N THR A 30 -30.10 14.43 15.85
CA THR A 30 -30.27 14.20 14.43
C THR A 30 -28.92 14.52 13.82
N VAL A 31 -28.07 13.53 13.66
CA VAL A 31 -26.83 13.66 12.89
C VAL A 31 -27.28 13.83 11.45
N THR A 32 -27.22 15.07 10.96
CA THR A 32 -27.49 15.36 9.55
C THR A 32 -26.31 14.91 8.71
N ALA A 33 -26.53 14.60 7.43
CA ALA A 33 -25.46 14.22 6.50
C ALA A 33 -24.32 15.24 6.47
N ASP A 34 -24.63 16.55 6.62
CA ASP A 34 -23.64 17.64 6.70
C ASP A 34 -22.77 17.54 7.96
N THR A 35 -23.32 17.09 9.09
CA THR A 35 -22.53 16.91 10.33
C THR A 35 -21.56 15.72 10.21
N LEU A 36 -21.90 14.70 9.41
CA LEU A 36 -21.01 13.56 9.15
C LEU A 36 -19.85 13.95 8.23
N VAL A 37 -20.07 14.89 7.30
CA VAL A 37 -19.01 15.38 6.39
C VAL A 37 -17.99 16.24 7.14
N ASP A 38 -18.44 17.04 8.10
CA ASP A 38 -17.56 17.97 8.83
C ASP A 38 -16.68 17.27 9.90
N VAL A 39 -17.10 16.11 10.40
CA VAL A 39 -16.31 15.29 11.33
C VAL A 39 -15.23 14.46 10.60
N MET A 40 -15.34 14.28 9.29
CA MET A 40 -14.41 13.47 8.48
C MET A 40 -13.22 14.27 7.92
N ASP A 41 -13.15 15.59 8.10
CA ASP A 41 -12.19 16.46 7.40
C ASP A 41 -10.77 16.44 8.02
N ASP A 42 -10.58 15.87 9.21
CA ASP A 42 -9.26 15.80 9.89
C ASP A 42 -8.77 14.35 10.10
N SER A 43 -9.53 13.34 9.69
CA SER A 43 -9.15 11.94 9.82
C SER A 43 -8.54 11.40 8.52
N VAL A 44 -7.47 10.59 8.66
CA VAL A 44 -6.85 9.90 7.52
C VAL A 44 -7.90 9.04 6.81
N ARG A 45 -8.09 9.30 5.51
CA ARG A 45 -8.94 8.48 4.65
C ARG A 45 -8.18 7.27 4.14
N TRP A 46 -8.90 6.17 4.06
CA TRP A 46 -8.40 4.88 3.61
C TRP A 46 -9.20 4.37 2.42
N LEU A 47 -8.52 3.69 1.51
CA LEU A 47 -9.16 2.85 0.51
C LEU A 47 -9.13 1.41 1.03
N VAL A 48 -10.32 0.86 1.26
CA VAL A 48 -10.51 -0.53 1.69
C VAL A 48 -10.89 -1.35 0.46
N LEU A 49 -10.09 -2.38 0.17
CA LEU A 49 -10.28 -3.28 -0.96
C LEU A 49 -10.84 -4.60 -0.47
N VAL A 50 -12.06 -4.92 -0.86
CA VAL A 50 -12.67 -6.24 -0.64
C VAL A 50 -12.42 -7.08 -1.87
N VAL A 51 -11.54 -8.07 -1.75
CA VAL A 51 -11.02 -8.87 -2.86
C VAL A 51 -11.62 -10.27 -2.83
N ARG A 52 -12.27 -10.65 -3.92
CA ARG A 52 -12.83 -11.98 -4.15
C ARG A 52 -12.25 -12.57 -5.42
N VAL A 53 -11.46 -13.61 -5.30
CA VAL A 53 -10.88 -14.32 -6.44
C VAL A 53 -11.13 -15.82 -6.24
N PRO A 54 -11.61 -16.55 -7.28
CA PRO A 54 -11.82 -17.98 -7.20
C PRO A 54 -10.60 -18.73 -6.65
N ALA A 55 -10.85 -19.80 -5.93
CA ALA A 55 -9.78 -20.60 -5.32
C ALA A 55 -8.96 -21.36 -6.38
N ASP A 56 -9.60 -21.74 -7.48
CA ASP A 56 -9.02 -22.48 -8.58
C ASP A 56 -9.21 -21.75 -9.92
N PRO A 57 -8.13 -21.53 -10.69
CA PRO A 57 -6.74 -21.88 -10.39
C PRO A 57 -6.08 -20.87 -9.43
N SER A 58 -5.35 -21.38 -8.46
CA SER A 58 -4.72 -20.60 -7.38
C SER A 58 -3.77 -19.49 -7.86
N ARG A 59 -3.21 -19.61 -9.09
CA ARG A 59 -2.28 -18.63 -9.67
C ARG A 59 -2.83 -17.21 -9.70
N HIS A 60 -4.13 -17.02 -9.96
CA HIS A 60 -4.76 -15.70 -10.01
C HIS A 60 -4.81 -15.06 -8.62
N ARG A 61 -5.21 -15.84 -7.62
CA ARG A 61 -5.22 -15.39 -6.22
C ARG A 61 -3.82 -15.01 -5.72
N VAL A 62 -2.80 -15.81 -6.07
CA VAL A 62 -1.40 -15.52 -5.73
C VAL A 62 -0.91 -14.25 -6.45
N ALA A 63 -1.28 -14.04 -7.72
CA ALA A 63 -0.91 -12.84 -8.47
C ALA A 63 -1.52 -11.57 -7.85
N VAL A 64 -2.80 -11.61 -7.49
CA VAL A 64 -3.49 -10.51 -6.80
C VAL A 64 -2.87 -10.23 -5.44
N TRP A 65 -2.60 -11.28 -4.66
CA TRP A 65 -1.96 -11.14 -3.36
C TRP A 65 -0.57 -10.47 -3.45
N ARG A 66 0.25 -10.91 -4.42
CA ARG A 66 1.57 -10.31 -4.66
C ARG A 66 1.48 -8.85 -5.08
N GLU A 67 0.49 -8.50 -5.91
CA GLU A 67 0.30 -7.11 -6.33
C GLU A 67 -0.14 -6.21 -5.17
N LEU A 68 -1.05 -6.69 -4.31
CA LEU A 68 -1.46 -5.97 -3.11
C LEU A 68 -0.26 -5.72 -2.17
N ARG A 69 0.55 -6.72 -1.92
CA ARG A 69 1.79 -6.57 -1.12
C ARG A 69 2.74 -5.58 -1.79
N ARG A 70 2.97 -5.69 -3.10
CA ARG A 70 3.83 -4.76 -3.84
C ARG A 70 3.31 -3.33 -3.83
N ALA A 71 2.00 -3.15 -3.90
CA ALA A 71 1.37 -1.85 -3.77
C ALA A 71 1.48 -1.25 -2.35
N GLY A 72 1.89 -2.03 -1.36
CA GLY A 72 2.01 -1.61 0.03
C GLY A 72 0.68 -1.67 0.79
N ALA A 73 -0.28 -2.46 0.31
CA ALA A 73 -1.54 -2.66 1.01
C ALA A 73 -1.35 -3.52 2.26
N VAL A 74 -2.02 -3.15 3.37
CA VAL A 74 -2.03 -3.94 4.60
C VAL A 74 -3.25 -4.85 4.65
N LEU A 75 -3.07 -6.05 5.17
CA LEU A 75 -4.12 -7.05 5.29
C LEU A 75 -4.91 -6.81 6.59
N LEU A 76 -6.20 -6.46 6.46
CA LEU A 76 -7.10 -6.30 7.62
C LEU A 76 -7.80 -7.60 8.01
N GLY A 77 -7.98 -8.50 7.06
CA GLY A 77 -8.66 -9.78 7.25
C GLY A 77 -8.73 -10.57 5.96
N GLN A 78 -9.39 -11.72 5.96
CA GLN A 78 -9.46 -12.58 4.77
C GLN A 78 -10.08 -11.82 3.59
N GLY A 79 -9.26 -11.54 2.58
CA GLY A 79 -9.69 -10.83 1.37
C GLY A 79 -9.96 -9.34 1.56
N VAL A 80 -9.66 -8.75 2.73
CA VAL A 80 -9.85 -7.33 3.00
C VAL A 80 -8.50 -6.66 3.23
N TRP A 81 -8.21 -5.67 2.39
CA TRP A 81 -6.95 -4.92 2.40
C TRP A 81 -7.22 -3.44 2.54
N ALA A 82 -6.24 -2.69 3.01
CA ALA A 82 -6.35 -1.24 3.09
C ALA A 82 -5.04 -0.56 2.67
N VAL A 83 -5.20 0.64 2.11
CA VAL A 83 -4.11 1.61 1.88
C VAL A 83 -4.63 3.00 2.27
N PRO A 84 -3.77 3.93 2.66
CA PRO A 84 -4.16 5.34 2.75
C PRO A 84 -4.68 5.85 1.40
N ASP A 85 -5.68 6.74 1.41
CA ASP A 85 -6.22 7.36 0.20
C ASP A 85 -5.24 8.42 -0.33
N ALA A 86 -4.17 7.96 -0.97
CA ALA A 86 -3.11 8.80 -1.52
C ALA A 86 -2.78 8.39 -2.97
N PRO A 87 -2.39 9.36 -3.82
CA PRO A 87 -2.16 9.12 -5.26
C PRO A 87 -1.14 8.02 -5.57
N VAL A 88 -0.16 7.81 -4.70
CA VAL A 88 0.90 6.80 -4.87
C VAL A 88 0.36 5.38 -4.97
N PHE A 89 -0.81 5.10 -4.40
CA PHE A 89 -1.42 3.76 -4.40
C PHE A 89 -2.33 3.51 -5.62
N ALA A 90 -2.70 4.54 -6.37
CA ALA A 90 -3.71 4.45 -7.45
C ALA A 90 -3.34 3.40 -8.51
N ASP A 91 -2.11 3.41 -9.00
CA ASP A 91 -1.65 2.45 -10.02
C ASP A 91 -1.61 1.01 -9.50
N GLY A 92 -1.21 0.80 -8.25
CA GLY A 92 -1.21 -0.51 -7.60
C GLY A 92 -2.62 -1.07 -7.46
N ILE A 93 -3.57 -0.22 -7.07
CA ILE A 93 -4.99 -0.59 -6.98
C ILE A 93 -5.54 -0.95 -8.37
N ALA A 94 -5.29 -0.13 -9.39
CA ALA A 94 -5.74 -0.39 -10.75
C ALA A 94 -5.21 -1.72 -11.30
N ARG A 95 -3.91 -2.02 -11.09
CA ARG A 95 -3.32 -3.31 -11.47
C ARG A 95 -3.93 -4.48 -10.69
N THR A 96 -4.24 -4.29 -9.41
CA THR A 96 -4.90 -5.31 -8.57
C THR A 96 -6.28 -5.65 -9.11
N VAL A 97 -7.09 -4.64 -9.44
CA VAL A 97 -8.42 -4.82 -10.05
C VAL A 97 -8.31 -5.61 -11.36
N ALA A 98 -7.44 -5.17 -12.29
CA ALA A 98 -7.24 -5.85 -13.56
C ALA A 98 -6.72 -7.29 -13.41
N LEU A 99 -5.93 -7.59 -12.38
CA LEU A 99 -5.48 -8.95 -12.08
C LEU A 99 -6.60 -9.83 -11.54
N ALA A 100 -7.47 -9.29 -10.70
CA ALA A 100 -8.63 -10.01 -10.17
C ALA A 100 -9.63 -10.34 -11.28
N GLU A 101 -9.98 -9.36 -12.11
CA GLU A 101 -10.90 -9.54 -13.26
C GLU A 101 -10.40 -10.61 -14.25
N ARG A 102 -9.10 -10.65 -14.54
CA ARG A 102 -8.50 -11.72 -15.38
C ARG A 102 -8.60 -13.12 -14.77
N GLY A 103 -8.83 -13.21 -13.47
CA GLY A 103 -9.04 -14.45 -12.74
C GLY A 103 -10.50 -14.72 -12.40
N ASP A 104 -11.45 -14.11 -13.11
CA ASP A 104 -12.90 -14.19 -12.83
C ASP A 104 -13.26 -13.78 -11.38
N GLY A 105 -12.46 -12.90 -10.82
CA GLY A 105 -12.67 -12.31 -9.51
C GLY A 105 -13.16 -10.86 -9.61
N GLU A 106 -13.40 -10.28 -8.45
CA GLU A 106 -13.81 -8.88 -8.31
C GLU A 106 -13.06 -8.19 -7.16
N VAL A 107 -12.90 -6.89 -7.27
CA VAL A 107 -12.42 -6.03 -6.20
C VAL A 107 -13.39 -4.88 -6.00
N THR A 108 -13.98 -4.80 -4.82
CA THR A 108 -14.77 -3.62 -4.41
C THR A 108 -13.86 -2.69 -3.65
N VAL A 109 -13.75 -1.44 -4.09
CA VAL A 109 -12.96 -0.40 -3.41
C VAL A 109 -13.92 0.54 -2.70
N LEU A 110 -13.69 0.75 -1.41
CA LEU A 110 -14.51 1.61 -0.56
C LEU A 110 -13.62 2.68 0.04
N THR A 111 -14.12 3.91 0.16
CA THR A 111 -13.50 4.93 1.01
C THR A 111 -13.99 4.73 2.44
N ALA A 112 -13.07 4.72 3.38
CA ALA A 112 -13.34 4.51 4.80
C ALA A 112 -12.47 5.41 5.68
N ALA A 113 -12.87 5.55 6.93
CA ALA A 113 -12.07 6.15 8.00
C ALA A 113 -12.27 5.32 9.27
N GLY A 114 -11.39 5.50 10.25
CA GLY A 114 -11.65 4.97 11.59
C GLY A 114 -12.98 5.53 12.13
N ARG A 115 -13.77 4.68 12.74
CA ARG A 115 -15.06 5.09 13.32
C ARG A 115 -14.88 6.10 14.46
N ASP A 116 -13.79 5.95 15.19
CA ASP A 116 -13.36 6.77 16.30
C ASP A 116 -11.84 6.80 16.36
N GLU A 117 -11.27 7.59 17.27
CA GLU A 117 -9.83 7.74 17.43
C GLU A 117 -9.08 6.41 17.64
N PRO A 118 -9.54 5.47 18.48
CA PRO A 118 -8.90 4.15 18.63
C PRO A 118 -8.88 3.34 17.34
N ASP A 119 -9.93 3.36 16.53
CA ASP A 119 -9.98 2.65 15.26
C ASP A 119 -9.07 3.31 14.21
N ALA A 120 -9.01 4.65 14.17
CA ALA A 120 -8.10 5.38 13.29
C ALA A 120 -6.64 5.07 13.63
N ALA A 121 -6.25 5.22 14.90
CA ALA A 121 -4.90 4.92 15.37
C ALA A 121 -4.49 3.46 15.11
N ARG A 122 -5.42 2.52 15.20
CA ARG A 122 -5.18 1.11 14.90
C ARG A 122 -4.85 0.86 13.43
N LEU A 123 -5.55 1.51 12.50
CA LEU A 123 -5.26 1.39 11.06
C LEU A 123 -3.90 1.97 10.74
N GLU A 124 -3.57 3.15 11.28
CA GLU A 124 -2.26 3.78 11.10
C GLU A 124 -1.14 2.92 11.68
N ALA A 125 -1.32 2.37 12.88
CA ALA A 125 -0.33 1.50 13.51
C ALA A 125 -0.08 0.22 12.70
N LEU A 126 -1.12 -0.40 12.13
CA LEU A 126 -0.98 -1.56 11.25
C LEU A 126 -0.19 -1.22 9.98
N PHE A 127 -0.47 -0.07 9.38
CA PHE A 127 0.25 0.37 8.18
C PHE A 127 1.70 0.72 8.49
N ALA A 128 1.95 1.45 9.59
CA ALA A 128 3.28 1.82 10.02
C ALA A 128 4.15 0.59 10.34
N ALA A 129 3.59 -0.43 11.00
CA ALA A 129 4.31 -1.66 11.31
C ALA A 129 4.80 -2.39 10.05
N GLU A 130 3.99 -2.49 9.00
CA GLU A 130 4.39 -3.08 7.71
C GLU A 130 5.51 -2.24 7.04
N ARG A 131 5.47 -0.91 7.17
CA ARG A 131 6.55 -0.03 6.64
C ARG A 131 7.85 -0.22 7.41
N GLU A 132 7.79 -0.33 8.73
CA GLU A 132 8.97 -0.63 9.55
C GLU A 132 9.62 -1.96 9.16
N GLU A 133 8.84 -3.01 8.93
CA GLU A 133 9.34 -4.30 8.46
C GLU A 133 10.00 -4.18 7.09
N GLU A 134 9.39 -3.47 6.13
CA GLU A 134 9.97 -3.25 4.79
C GLU A 134 11.29 -2.45 4.85
N TRP A 135 11.38 -1.44 5.71
CA TRP A 135 12.61 -0.69 5.91
C TRP A 135 13.71 -1.54 6.57
N ALA A 136 13.35 -2.40 7.53
CA ALA A 136 14.29 -3.33 8.14
C ALA A 136 14.84 -4.34 7.12
N GLU A 137 14.00 -4.87 6.22
CA GLU A 137 14.46 -5.72 5.11
C GLU A 137 15.41 -4.97 4.17
N PHE A 138 15.11 -3.72 3.86
CA PHE A 138 15.97 -2.88 3.03
C PHE A 138 17.35 -2.65 3.67
N ILE A 139 17.40 -2.31 4.95
CA ILE A 139 18.65 -2.13 5.71
C ILE A 139 19.47 -3.43 5.71
N ALA A 140 18.81 -4.57 5.91
CA ALA A 140 19.48 -5.87 5.85
C ALA A 140 20.06 -6.17 4.45
N ASP A 141 19.40 -5.75 3.37
CA ASP A 141 19.92 -5.91 2.01
C ASP A 141 21.09 -4.94 1.70
N CYS A 142 21.08 -3.73 2.25
CA CYS A 142 22.26 -2.85 2.23
C CYS A 142 23.46 -3.51 2.92
N ALA A 143 23.26 -4.14 4.07
CA ALA A 143 24.35 -4.85 4.76
C ALA A 143 24.89 -6.05 3.98
N LYS A 144 24.03 -6.75 3.19
CA LYS A 144 24.48 -7.84 2.31
C LYS A 144 25.32 -7.28 1.16
N PHE A 145 24.91 -6.14 0.57
CA PHE A 145 25.66 -5.46 -0.46
C PHE A 145 27.06 -5.08 0.05
N ASP A 146 27.15 -4.45 1.22
CA ASP A 146 28.43 -4.09 1.82
C ASP A 146 29.33 -5.31 2.08
N ALA A 147 28.76 -6.41 2.56
CA ALA A 147 29.49 -7.65 2.81
C ALA A 147 30.03 -8.29 1.51
N GLU A 148 29.30 -8.18 0.40
CA GLU A 148 29.77 -8.66 -0.91
C GLU A 148 30.93 -7.80 -1.42
N ILE A 149 30.84 -6.48 -1.38
CA ILE A 149 31.95 -5.57 -1.71
C ILE A 149 33.19 -5.88 -0.85
N ASP A 150 33.02 -6.09 0.46
CA ASP A 150 34.14 -6.44 1.36
C ASP A 150 34.78 -7.77 0.98
N LYS A 151 34.00 -8.74 0.56
CA LYS A 151 34.49 -10.04 0.09
C LYS A 151 35.29 -9.87 -1.21
N GLU A 152 34.77 -9.13 -2.21
CA GLU A 152 35.44 -8.89 -3.47
C GLU A 152 36.79 -8.15 -3.27
N ILE A 153 36.84 -7.17 -2.39
CA ILE A 153 38.08 -6.48 -2.01
C ILE A 153 39.08 -7.45 -1.37
N ARG A 154 38.63 -8.28 -0.42
CA ARG A 154 39.49 -9.23 0.31
C ARG A 154 40.11 -10.27 -0.58
N ILE A 155 39.42 -10.74 -1.63
CA ILE A 155 39.94 -11.73 -2.58
C ILE A 155 40.60 -11.09 -3.80
N ALA A 156 40.71 -9.76 -3.79
CA ALA A 156 41.29 -8.96 -4.88
C ALA A 156 40.65 -9.22 -6.26
N LYS A 157 39.33 -9.41 -6.30
CA LYS A 157 38.57 -9.67 -7.52
C LYS A 157 38.17 -8.35 -8.19
N PHE A 158 39.17 -7.69 -8.77
CA PHE A 158 39.02 -6.38 -9.38
C PHE A 158 38.84 -6.51 -10.90
N THR A 159 37.64 -6.83 -11.36
CA THR A 159 37.27 -6.98 -12.77
C THR A 159 36.12 -6.08 -13.16
N MET A 160 36.03 -5.72 -14.45
CA MET A 160 34.87 -4.94 -14.93
C MET A 160 33.55 -5.68 -14.79
N ALA A 161 33.54 -7.00 -14.94
CA ALA A 161 32.33 -7.82 -14.81
C ALA A 161 31.74 -7.74 -13.39
N GLU A 162 32.60 -7.82 -12.36
CA GLU A 162 32.17 -7.66 -10.96
C GLU A 162 31.67 -6.23 -10.67
N LEU A 163 32.39 -5.22 -11.21
CA LEU A 163 31.93 -3.84 -11.04
C LEU A 163 30.54 -3.62 -11.63
N GLU A 164 30.26 -4.14 -12.82
CA GLU A 164 28.96 -4.06 -13.48
C GLU A 164 27.87 -4.78 -12.66
N GLU A 165 28.18 -5.93 -12.04
CA GLU A 165 27.25 -6.67 -11.17
C GLU A 165 26.88 -5.84 -9.93
N GLU A 166 27.87 -5.23 -9.29
CA GLU A 166 27.65 -4.41 -8.10
C GLU A 166 26.95 -3.08 -8.42
N GLU A 167 27.22 -2.47 -9.57
CA GLU A 167 26.45 -1.31 -10.05
C GLU A 167 24.97 -1.65 -10.25
N HIS A 168 24.66 -2.81 -10.84
CA HIS A 168 23.29 -3.29 -10.98
C HIS A 168 22.61 -3.56 -9.61
N SER A 169 23.37 -4.11 -8.67
CA SER A 169 22.89 -4.38 -7.31
C SER A 169 22.56 -3.08 -6.57
N LEU A 170 23.43 -2.06 -6.65
CA LEU A 170 23.18 -0.75 -6.07
C LEU A 170 21.97 -0.05 -6.72
N GLU A 171 21.83 -0.13 -8.05
CA GLU A 171 20.68 0.47 -8.73
C GLU A 171 19.36 -0.23 -8.35
N ARG A 172 19.36 -1.52 -8.05
CA ARG A 172 18.22 -2.24 -7.47
C ARG A 172 17.86 -1.69 -6.10
N LEU A 173 18.85 -1.47 -5.22
CA LEU A 173 18.64 -0.86 -3.91
C LEU A 173 18.09 0.57 -4.03
N ARG A 174 18.62 1.38 -4.93
CA ARG A 174 18.13 2.74 -5.19
C ARG A 174 16.66 2.77 -5.63
N ARG A 175 16.26 1.87 -6.53
CA ARG A 175 14.85 1.76 -6.96
C ARG A 175 13.96 1.36 -5.79
N TRP A 176 14.36 0.35 -5.04
CA TRP A 176 13.61 -0.12 -3.89
C TRP A 176 13.45 0.97 -2.82
N HIS A 177 14.52 1.71 -2.50
CA HIS A 177 14.44 2.85 -1.59
C HIS A 177 13.44 3.92 -2.06
N ARG A 178 13.46 4.29 -3.36
CA ARG A 178 12.49 5.23 -3.92
C ARG A 178 11.05 4.73 -3.78
N ASP A 179 10.82 3.45 -4.06
CA ASP A 179 9.51 2.83 -3.96
C ASP A 179 9.00 2.79 -2.51
N LEU A 180 9.87 2.49 -1.54
CA LEU A 180 9.54 2.52 -0.12
C LEU A 180 9.22 3.94 0.34
N THR A 181 10.09 4.91 0.01
CA THR A 181 9.90 6.32 0.37
C THR A 181 8.55 6.85 -0.16
N ALA A 182 8.17 6.49 -1.38
CA ALA A 182 6.90 6.93 -1.96
C ALA A 182 5.67 6.36 -1.23
N ARG A 183 5.76 5.14 -0.70
CA ARG A 183 4.66 4.46 0.01
C ARG A 183 4.61 4.76 1.49
N ASP A 184 5.69 5.24 2.07
CA ASP A 184 5.79 5.56 3.50
C ASP A 184 5.19 6.93 3.81
N VAL A 185 3.86 7.02 3.71
CA VAL A 185 3.12 8.28 3.81
C VAL A 185 3.02 8.82 5.25
N PHE A 186 3.35 8.01 6.26
CA PHE A 186 3.34 8.41 7.67
C PHE A 186 4.74 8.62 8.24
N GLY A 187 5.81 8.25 7.52
CA GLY A 187 7.18 8.46 7.91
C GLY A 187 7.65 7.49 9.00
N ALA A 188 7.95 6.27 8.62
CA ALA A 188 8.49 5.25 9.52
C ALA A 188 9.86 5.70 10.10
N PRO A 189 10.13 5.52 11.40
CA PRO A 189 11.41 5.86 12.04
C PRO A 189 12.63 5.28 11.33
N ALA A 190 12.54 4.04 10.82
CA ALA A 190 13.65 3.36 10.13
C ALA A 190 14.03 3.97 8.76
N ALA A 191 13.16 4.82 8.16
CA ALA A 191 13.43 5.44 6.86
C ALA A 191 14.72 6.29 6.85
N ALA A 192 14.99 7.02 7.93
CA ALA A 192 16.19 7.85 8.05
C ALA A 192 17.48 7.01 8.07
N GLU A 193 17.48 5.91 8.82
CA GLU A 193 18.59 4.95 8.86
C GLU A 193 18.80 4.29 7.50
N ALA A 194 17.73 3.86 6.84
CA ALA A 194 17.78 3.26 5.51
C ALA A 194 18.43 4.20 4.47
N GLY A 195 18.10 5.50 4.52
CA GLY A 195 18.74 6.51 3.67
C GLY A 195 20.25 6.65 3.92
N GLN A 196 20.69 6.56 5.18
CA GLN A 196 22.11 6.58 5.54
C GLN A 196 22.84 5.32 5.07
N GLN A 197 22.22 4.14 5.22
CA GLN A 197 22.78 2.87 4.73
C GLN A 197 22.96 2.90 3.20
N LEU A 198 21.95 3.35 2.45
CA LEU A 198 22.08 3.48 0.99
C LEU A 198 23.18 4.44 0.56
N LYS A 199 23.39 5.53 1.31
CA LYS A 199 24.51 6.44 1.09
C LYS A 199 25.84 5.73 1.31
N GLY A 200 25.96 4.96 2.40
CA GLY A 200 27.13 4.12 2.68
C GLY A 200 27.45 3.14 1.56
N CYS A 201 26.44 2.40 1.08
CA CYS A 201 26.60 1.49 -0.08
C CYS A 201 27.12 2.24 -1.32
N THR A 202 26.64 3.46 -1.57
CA THR A 202 27.09 4.28 -2.70
C THR A 202 28.57 4.69 -2.57
N GLU A 203 29.00 5.09 -1.38
CA GLU A 203 30.39 5.44 -1.08
C GLU A 203 31.31 4.22 -1.17
N ARG A 204 30.84 3.06 -0.72
CA ARG A 204 31.58 1.79 -0.83
C ARG A 204 31.79 1.35 -2.28
N LEU A 205 30.75 1.45 -3.12
CA LEU A 205 30.91 1.13 -4.53
C LEU A 205 31.90 2.08 -5.22
N ALA A 206 31.91 3.37 -4.86
CA ALA A 206 32.86 4.32 -5.40
C ALA A 206 34.32 3.93 -5.04
N ASP A 207 34.61 3.54 -3.79
CA ASP A 207 35.92 3.05 -3.38
C ASP A 207 36.32 1.76 -4.14
N TYR A 208 35.38 0.83 -4.29
CA TYR A 208 35.59 -0.40 -5.05
C TYR A 208 35.91 -0.11 -6.52
N THR A 209 35.17 0.82 -7.13
CA THR A 209 35.38 1.28 -8.51
C THR A 209 36.83 1.78 -8.73
N GLU A 210 37.33 2.64 -7.84
CA GLU A 210 38.71 3.15 -7.90
C GLU A 210 39.74 2.03 -7.81
N ARG A 211 39.52 1.01 -6.99
CA ARG A 211 40.38 -0.17 -6.87
C ARG A 211 40.40 -0.99 -8.16
N VAL A 212 39.25 -1.21 -8.79
CA VAL A 212 39.13 -1.93 -10.07
C VAL A 212 39.90 -1.19 -11.14
N PHE A 213 39.71 0.12 -11.30
CA PHE A 213 40.45 0.90 -12.29
C PHE A 213 41.95 0.92 -12.02
N THR A 214 42.38 1.03 -10.78
CA THR A 214 43.79 0.96 -10.40
C THR A 214 44.41 -0.38 -10.80
N ALA A 215 43.70 -1.49 -10.48
CA ALA A 215 44.20 -2.83 -10.85
C ALA A 215 44.33 -3.03 -12.37
N LEU A 216 43.35 -2.54 -13.13
CA LEU A 216 43.33 -2.64 -14.59
C LEU A 216 44.45 -1.81 -15.29
N HIS A 217 44.84 -0.67 -14.67
CA HIS A 217 45.93 0.17 -15.21
C HIS A 217 47.36 -0.29 -14.84
N GLN A 218 47.46 -1.22 -13.89
CA GLN A 218 48.73 -1.79 -13.46
C GLN A 218 49.10 -3.10 -14.19
N MET A 219 48.20 -3.64 -15.00
CA MET A 219 48.41 -4.80 -15.87
C MET A 219 48.83 -4.38 -17.27
#